data_62a96380bc39490ed40873b5524f64cb
#
_entry.id   62a96380bc39490ed40873b5524f64cb
#
_cell.length_a   1.000
_cell.length_b   1.000
_cell.length_c   1.000
_cell.angle_alpha   90.00
_cell.angle_beta   90.00
_cell.angle_gamma   90.00
#
_symmetry.space_group_name_H-M   'P 1'
#
loop_
_entity.id
_entity.type
_entity.pdbx_description
1 polymer ?
#
loop_
_entity_poly.entity_id
_entity_poly.type
_entity_poly.pdbx_seq_one_letter_code
_entity_poly.pdbx_strand_id
1 'polypeptide(L)'
;MSLPRPQCDEVKPVCRNCAWHKVGCSFGGLSALPQHNFTGSCVTQPPPIHPLRSASPANQRVAASGETAQEALVAPRQVPLTSTLQLFDMELLHHYITSTCYTLSSNSIVQAIWRDETPRVGFTMPAVLHALLAVSALHLARSDPGRRAACLSQAHMHHNTAVQLVTPHLPSLASDNGVGLFLFSALTCIFACCATAHAEFSLFAEQGRLAEWVRLIRGMMTVIEHTNQNFLTTPLRPMFVYGSRLRTTSSFHDLGSIERGRELTRDLRQAIYHHVFHDQTLWDICAEALDALSETLGVAMAVNEEEDPSLQTGDVFAWILEFSDQYLDLLLQEDPYALAIFAHFCVALRQIEWVWWTEGLSRRLLMQIYPVLDERYHCWMTWPREQINI
;
A
#
# COMPACT_ATOMS: atom_id res chain seq x y z
N MET A 1 16.82 -28.37 -14.01
CA MET A 1 16.06 -29.40 -13.26
C MET A 1 15.91 -28.87 -11.83
N SER A 2 14.79 -28.22 -11.58
CA SER A 2 14.47 -27.63 -10.28
C SER A 2 14.12 -28.74 -9.29
N LEU A 3 14.84 -28.81 -8.19
CA LEU A 3 14.52 -29.72 -7.08
C LEU A 3 13.22 -29.21 -6.42
N PRO A 4 12.20 -30.07 -6.26
CA PRO A 4 10.98 -29.67 -5.58
C PRO A 4 11.30 -29.26 -4.15
N ARG A 5 10.72 -28.14 -3.69
CA ARG A 5 10.79 -27.71 -2.28
C ARG A 5 10.30 -28.85 -1.40
N PRO A 6 11.06 -29.24 -0.35
CA PRO A 6 10.64 -30.31 0.54
C PRO A 6 9.34 -29.88 1.25
N GLN A 7 8.22 -30.49 0.86
CA GLN A 7 6.96 -30.34 1.56
C GLN A 7 7.01 -31.06 2.91
N CYS A 8 6.46 -30.42 3.95
CA CYS A 8 6.31 -31.05 5.26
C CYS A 8 5.31 -32.21 5.13
N ASP A 9 5.70 -33.42 5.60
CA ASP A 9 4.84 -34.60 5.57
C ASP A 9 3.91 -34.70 6.81
N GLU A 10 3.92 -33.66 7.66
CA GLU A 10 3.06 -33.48 8.85
C GLU A 10 3.05 -34.65 9.84
N VAL A 11 4.02 -35.55 9.76
CA VAL A 11 4.16 -36.70 10.67
C VAL A 11 4.54 -36.21 12.06
N LYS A 12 3.75 -36.61 13.08
CA LYS A 12 3.98 -36.26 14.48
C LYS A 12 4.76 -37.38 15.20
N PRO A 13 5.61 -37.07 16.20
CA PRO A 13 5.89 -35.76 16.80
C PRO A 13 6.91 -34.91 16.04
N VAL A 14 7.63 -35.46 15.08
CA VAL A 14 8.64 -34.78 14.27
C VAL A 14 8.48 -35.22 12.82
N CYS A 15 8.27 -34.28 11.92
CA CYS A 15 8.15 -34.58 10.49
C CYS A 15 9.49 -35.08 9.93
N ARG A 16 9.46 -35.95 8.91
CA ARG A 16 10.64 -36.58 8.32
C ARG A 16 11.67 -35.54 7.84
N ASN A 17 11.21 -34.43 7.31
CA ASN A 17 12.07 -33.36 6.82
C ASN A 17 12.87 -32.70 7.95
N CYS A 18 12.22 -32.35 9.08
CA CYS A 18 12.91 -31.82 10.25
C CYS A 18 13.85 -32.85 10.90
N ALA A 19 13.46 -34.13 10.93
CA ALA A 19 14.32 -35.22 11.42
C ALA A 19 15.57 -35.38 10.56
N TRP A 20 15.43 -35.33 9.23
CA TRP A 20 16.54 -35.44 8.27
C TRP A 20 17.54 -34.29 8.41
N HIS A 21 17.04 -33.06 8.53
CA HIS A 21 17.87 -31.86 8.65
C HIS A 21 18.31 -31.54 10.08
N LYS A 22 17.94 -32.37 11.07
CA LYS A 22 18.26 -32.20 12.50
C LYS A 22 17.89 -30.82 13.05
N VAL A 23 16.77 -30.26 12.61
CA VAL A 23 16.23 -28.98 13.08
C VAL A 23 14.98 -29.18 13.94
N GLY A 24 14.69 -28.22 14.83
CA GLY A 24 13.49 -28.28 15.68
C GLY A 24 12.22 -28.29 14.83
N CYS A 25 11.35 -29.27 15.06
CA CYS A 25 10.07 -29.37 14.38
C CYS A 25 8.97 -28.67 15.18
N SER A 26 8.14 -27.84 14.53
CA SER A 26 7.01 -27.16 15.18
C SER A 26 5.95 -28.11 15.77
N PHE A 27 5.94 -29.37 15.32
CA PHE A 27 5.08 -30.41 15.89
C PHE A 27 5.67 -31.09 17.14
N GLY A 28 6.96 -30.89 17.44
CA GLY A 28 7.67 -31.51 18.59
C GLY A 28 7.52 -30.77 19.92
N GLY A 29 6.85 -29.62 19.95
CA GLY A 29 6.85 -28.68 21.08
C GLY A 29 5.78 -28.89 22.18
N LEU A 30 5.01 -29.98 22.19
CA LEU A 30 3.92 -30.17 23.17
C LEU A 30 4.09 -31.39 24.09
N SER A 31 5.30 -31.89 24.33
CA SER A 31 5.49 -33.01 25.25
C SER A 31 6.78 -32.84 26.04
N ALA A 32 6.82 -31.99 27.03
CA ALA A 32 7.64 -32.11 28.27
C ALA A 32 7.48 -30.83 29.12
N LEU A 33 6.40 -30.72 29.86
CA LEU A 33 6.40 -29.91 31.09
C LEU A 33 6.35 -30.89 32.26
N PRO A 34 7.24 -30.79 33.27
CA PRO A 34 7.21 -31.65 34.45
C PRO A 34 5.96 -31.34 35.26
N GLN A 35 5.24 -32.41 35.65
CA GLN A 35 4.16 -32.36 36.62
C GLN A 35 4.71 -31.95 37.97
N HIS A 36 4.49 -30.72 38.38
CA HIS A 36 4.58 -30.34 39.78
C HIS A 36 3.24 -30.58 40.45
N ASN A 37 3.21 -31.58 41.36
CA ASN A 37 2.12 -31.81 42.30
C ASN A 37 1.97 -30.58 43.21
N PHE A 38 0.84 -29.90 43.12
CA PHE A 38 0.34 -29.01 44.16
C PHE A 38 -0.93 -29.59 44.75
N THR A 39 -0.77 -30.26 45.86
CA THR A 39 -1.81 -30.49 46.85
C THR A 39 -1.97 -29.22 47.68
N GLY A 40 -3.09 -28.56 47.59
CA GLY A 40 -3.37 -27.38 48.41
C GLY A 40 -4.79 -26.89 48.15
N SER A 41 -5.76 -27.47 48.90
CA SER A 41 -7.12 -26.92 49.03
C SER A 41 -7.09 -25.50 49.53
N CYS A 42 -7.75 -24.57 48.81
CA CYS A 42 -8.29 -23.38 49.45
C CYS A 42 -9.57 -22.99 48.71
N VAL A 43 -10.69 -23.31 49.37
CA VAL A 43 -12.03 -22.86 49.07
C VAL A 43 -12.14 -21.43 49.57
N THR A 44 -12.36 -20.44 48.68
CA THR A 44 -12.87 -19.12 49.06
C THR A 44 -14.07 -18.78 48.19
N GLN A 45 -15.20 -18.66 48.88
CA GLN A 45 -16.50 -18.23 48.36
C GLN A 45 -16.45 -16.79 47.82
N PRO A 46 -17.24 -16.46 46.78
CA PRO A 46 -17.41 -15.07 46.35
C PRO A 46 -18.32 -14.29 47.30
N PRO A 47 -18.10 -12.96 47.47
CA PRO A 47 -18.94 -12.12 48.32
C PRO A 47 -20.32 -11.83 47.69
N PRO A 48 -21.38 -11.57 48.53
CA PRO A 48 -22.75 -11.40 48.09
C PRO A 48 -23.00 -10.04 47.41
N ILE A 49 -23.82 -10.10 46.37
CA ILE A 49 -24.33 -8.94 45.63
C ILE A 49 -25.45 -8.27 46.42
N HIS A 50 -25.28 -7.00 46.82
CA HIS A 50 -26.38 -6.19 47.36
C HIS A 50 -27.09 -5.42 46.23
N PRO A 51 -28.44 -5.36 46.26
CA PRO A 51 -29.20 -4.62 45.25
C PRO A 51 -29.22 -3.12 45.54
N LEU A 52 -28.90 -2.31 44.53
CA LEU A 52 -29.05 -0.85 44.59
C LEU A 52 -30.53 -0.47 44.44
N ARG A 53 -30.98 0.28 45.43
CA ARG A 53 -32.33 0.89 45.53
C ARG A 53 -32.54 1.93 44.41
N SER A 54 -33.70 1.83 43.81
CA SER A 54 -34.35 2.85 43.00
C SER A 54 -34.73 4.08 43.83
N ALA A 55 -34.40 5.27 43.29
CA ALA A 55 -35.01 6.52 43.72
C ALA A 55 -35.54 7.25 42.49
N SER A 56 -36.81 7.45 42.42
CA SER A 56 -37.57 8.25 41.46
C SER A 56 -37.83 9.67 41.99
N PRO A 57 -38.39 10.59 41.21
CA PRO A 57 -37.94 11.97 41.08
C PRO A 57 -38.80 12.97 41.85
N ALA A 58 -38.26 14.15 42.11
CA ALA A 58 -39.05 15.30 42.57
C ALA A 58 -38.97 16.47 41.57
N ASN A 59 -40.12 16.82 41.08
CA ASN A 59 -40.43 18.06 40.36
C ASN A 59 -40.06 19.33 41.13
N GLN A 60 -39.53 20.32 40.48
CA GLN A 60 -39.85 21.73 40.77
C GLN A 60 -39.75 22.60 39.51
N ARG A 61 -40.91 23.13 39.12
CA ARG A 61 -41.07 24.29 38.22
C ARG A 61 -40.71 25.56 38.99
N VAL A 62 -40.03 26.51 38.36
CA VAL A 62 -40.38 27.94 38.43
C VAL A 62 -39.79 28.70 37.18
N ALA A 63 -40.55 29.64 36.76
CA ALA A 63 -40.67 30.46 35.59
C ALA A 63 -39.57 31.47 35.28
N ALA A 64 -39.46 31.71 33.96
CA ALA A 64 -39.43 32.96 33.19
C ALA A 64 -38.40 34.06 33.47
N SER A 65 -37.68 34.44 32.47
CA SER A 65 -37.59 35.68 31.68
C SER A 65 -36.18 36.17 31.46
N GLY A 66 -35.90 36.61 30.24
CA GLY A 66 -34.72 37.43 29.93
C GLY A 66 -34.03 37.08 28.62
N GLU A 67 -34.46 37.71 27.54
CA GLU A 67 -33.78 37.75 26.24
C GLU A 67 -32.36 38.32 26.35
N THR A 68 -31.38 37.65 25.77
CA THR A 68 -30.29 38.30 25.03
C THR A 68 -29.71 37.28 24.03
N ALA A 69 -29.80 37.67 22.76
CA ALA A 69 -29.17 36.97 21.66
C ALA A 69 -27.64 37.00 21.83
N GLN A 70 -27.03 35.84 21.94
CA GLN A 70 -25.57 35.68 21.86
C GLN A 70 -25.29 34.61 20.84
N GLU A 71 -24.60 35.01 19.77
CA GLU A 71 -24.11 34.14 18.70
C GLU A 71 -23.48 32.89 19.28
N ALA A 72 -24.10 31.76 19.04
CA ALA A 72 -23.54 30.47 19.33
C ALA A 72 -22.43 30.18 18.31
N LEU A 73 -21.18 30.40 18.70
CA LEU A 73 -20.02 29.75 18.11
C LEU A 73 -20.31 28.25 18.04
N VAL A 74 -20.49 27.76 16.82
CA VAL A 74 -20.64 26.32 16.54
C VAL A 74 -19.31 25.67 16.95
N ALA A 75 -19.30 25.07 18.14
CA ALA A 75 -18.23 24.22 18.59
C ALA A 75 -18.01 23.09 17.56
N PRO A 76 -16.76 22.73 17.21
CA PRO A 76 -16.51 21.62 16.31
C PRO A 76 -17.14 20.36 16.92
N ARG A 77 -18.01 19.74 16.13
CA ARG A 77 -18.72 18.52 16.47
C ARG A 77 -17.67 17.44 16.78
N GLN A 78 -17.39 17.21 18.05
CA GLN A 78 -16.57 16.09 18.49
C GLN A 78 -17.25 14.80 18.01
N VAL A 79 -16.63 14.14 17.04
CA VAL A 79 -17.02 12.79 16.63
C VAL A 79 -16.81 11.91 17.85
N PRO A 80 -17.82 11.18 18.33
CA PRO A 80 -17.65 10.29 19.48
C PRO A 80 -16.62 9.22 19.13
N LEU A 81 -15.52 9.16 19.88
CA LEU A 81 -14.46 8.14 19.78
C LEU A 81 -14.91 6.74 20.24
N THR A 82 -16.20 6.50 20.36
CA THR A 82 -16.77 5.19 20.68
C THR A 82 -17.33 4.54 19.43
N SER A 83 -16.49 4.26 18.42
CA SER A 83 -16.82 3.19 17.50
C SER A 83 -16.54 1.88 18.23
N THR A 84 -17.57 1.25 18.75
CA THR A 84 -17.51 -0.16 19.18
C THR A 84 -17.00 -0.95 17.99
N LEU A 85 -15.82 -1.56 18.12
CA LEU A 85 -15.29 -2.47 17.11
C LEU A 85 -16.36 -3.54 16.85
N GLN A 86 -16.81 -3.62 15.59
CA GLN A 86 -17.79 -4.61 15.19
C GLN A 86 -17.10 -5.97 15.05
N LEU A 87 -17.86 -7.05 15.16
CA LEU A 87 -17.32 -8.41 15.01
C LEU A 87 -16.59 -8.57 13.65
N PHE A 88 -17.09 -7.89 12.61
CA PHE A 88 -16.47 -7.91 11.28
C PHE A 88 -15.09 -7.23 11.28
N ASP A 89 -14.88 -6.16 12.05
CA ASP A 89 -13.56 -5.52 12.18
C ASP A 89 -12.53 -6.46 12.80
N MET A 90 -12.94 -7.28 13.76
CA MET A 90 -12.10 -8.32 14.36
C MET A 90 -11.74 -9.41 13.34
N GLU A 91 -12.69 -9.83 12.52
CA GLU A 91 -12.45 -10.77 11.42
C GLU A 91 -11.46 -10.17 10.41
N LEU A 92 -11.63 -8.90 10.01
CA LEU A 92 -10.73 -8.21 9.10
C LEU A 92 -9.32 -8.08 9.68
N LEU A 93 -9.19 -7.75 10.97
CA LEU A 93 -7.88 -7.69 11.63
C LEU A 93 -7.21 -9.07 11.67
N HIS A 94 -7.97 -10.11 12.00
CA HIS A 94 -7.48 -11.48 11.97
C HIS A 94 -7.04 -11.88 10.56
N HIS A 95 -7.86 -11.61 9.54
CA HIS A 95 -7.53 -11.89 8.14
C HIS A 95 -6.28 -11.11 7.68
N TYR A 96 -6.11 -9.86 8.14
CA TYR A 96 -4.92 -9.08 7.86
C TYR A 96 -3.65 -9.78 8.37
N ILE A 97 -3.63 -10.13 9.66
CA ILE A 97 -2.45 -10.70 10.32
C ILE A 97 -2.11 -12.10 9.79
N THR A 98 -3.14 -12.90 9.46
CA THR A 98 -2.95 -14.30 9.03
C THR A 98 -2.78 -14.49 7.53
N SER A 99 -3.16 -13.50 6.72
CA SER A 99 -3.19 -13.64 5.26
C SER A 99 -2.70 -12.40 4.53
N THR A 100 -3.35 -11.24 4.70
CA THR A 100 -3.12 -10.06 3.86
C THR A 100 -1.68 -9.54 3.96
N CYS A 101 -1.12 -9.43 5.17
CA CYS A 101 0.23 -8.89 5.40
C CYS A 101 1.32 -9.62 4.63
N TYR A 102 1.16 -10.93 4.37
CA TYR A 102 2.11 -11.75 3.62
C TYR A 102 2.07 -11.50 2.11
N THR A 103 1.01 -10.87 1.62
CA THR A 103 0.80 -10.58 0.20
C THR A 103 1.24 -9.17 -0.21
N LEU A 104 1.69 -8.36 0.75
CA LEU A 104 2.08 -6.96 0.50
C LEU A 104 3.55 -6.81 0.11
N SER A 105 4.36 -7.84 0.28
CA SER A 105 5.75 -7.89 -0.16
C SER A 105 6.19 -9.34 -0.38
N SER A 106 7.13 -9.59 -1.28
CA SER A 106 7.80 -10.90 -1.42
C SER A 106 8.92 -11.10 -0.38
N ASN A 107 9.44 -10.03 0.21
CA ASN A 107 10.50 -10.08 1.21
C ASN A 107 9.95 -10.38 2.60
N SER A 108 10.41 -11.48 3.22
CA SER A 108 9.90 -11.95 4.52
C SER A 108 10.16 -10.98 5.68
N ILE A 109 11.23 -10.17 5.61
CA ILE A 109 11.54 -9.16 6.63
C ILE A 109 10.54 -8.01 6.52
N VAL A 110 10.20 -7.58 5.30
CA VAL A 110 9.18 -6.55 5.07
C VAL A 110 7.78 -7.07 5.43
N GLN A 111 7.49 -8.35 5.15
CA GLN A 111 6.23 -8.99 5.60
C GLN A 111 6.08 -8.95 7.12
N ALA A 112 7.17 -9.14 7.88
CA ALA A 112 7.13 -9.04 9.34
C ALA A 112 6.78 -7.61 9.81
N ILE A 113 7.24 -6.56 9.11
CA ILE A 113 6.84 -5.18 9.42
C ILE A 113 5.34 -4.98 9.17
N TRP A 114 4.83 -5.45 8.03
CA TRP A 114 3.39 -5.37 7.74
C TRP A 114 2.56 -6.12 8.80
N ARG A 115 3.02 -7.29 9.24
CA ARG A 115 2.30 -8.13 10.21
C ARG A 115 2.33 -7.58 11.64
N ASP A 116 3.49 -7.12 12.10
CA ASP A 116 3.73 -6.85 13.51
C ASP A 116 3.70 -5.34 13.83
N GLU A 117 4.42 -4.51 13.05
CA GLU A 117 4.55 -3.07 13.35
C GLU A 117 3.33 -2.27 12.86
N THR A 118 2.77 -2.62 11.69
CA THR A 118 1.63 -1.85 11.16
C THR A 118 0.41 -1.90 12.08
N PRO A 119 -0.04 -3.05 12.62
CA PRO A 119 -1.12 -3.08 13.60
C PRO A 119 -0.76 -2.36 14.91
N ARG A 120 0.51 -2.46 15.38
CA ARG A 120 0.98 -1.77 16.58
C ARG A 120 0.85 -0.25 16.45
N VAL A 121 1.28 0.30 15.31
CA VAL A 121 1.09 1.73 15.01
C VAL A 121 -0.40 2.05 14.89
N GLY A 122 -1.19 1.17 14.26
CA GLY A 122 -2.64 1.32 14.13
C GLY A 122 -3.37 1.45 15.45
N PHE A 123 -2.92 0.79 16.53
CA PHE A 123 -3.51 0.92 17.87
C PHE A 123 -3.24 2.29 18.52
N THR A 124 -2.19 2.99 18.09
CA THR A 124 -1.87 4.36 18.57
C THR A 124 -2.34 5.45 17.62
N MET A 125 -2.49 5.12 16.32
CA MET A 125 -2.97 6.01 15.27
C MET A 125 -4.15 5.35 14.53
N PRO A 126 -5.40 5.60 14.94
CA PRO A 126 -6.59 4.93 14.40
C PRO A 126 -6.74 5.03 12.87
N ALA A 127 -6.22 6.10 12.24
CA ALA A 127 -6.20 6.22 10.78
C ALA A 127 -5.47 5.06 10.10
N VAL A 128 -4.34 4.61 10.67
CA VAL A 128 -3.57 3.45 10.16
C VAL A 128 -4.36 2.16 10.35
N LEU A 129 -5.03 2.00 11.51
CA LEU A 129 -5.86 0.81 11.75
C LEU A 129 -7.00 0.71 10.74
N HIS A 130 -7.74 1.80 10.51
CA HIS A 130 -8.81 1.80 9.53
C HIS A 130 -8.29 1.58 8.10
N ALA A 131 -7.14 2.16 7.72
CA ALA A 131 -6.52 1.90 6.42
C ALA A 131 -6.13 0.41 6.24
N LEU A 132 -5.59 -0.21 7.30
CA LEU A 132 -5.26 -1.64 7.34
C LEU A 132 -6.52 -2.50 7.18
N LEU A 133 -7.61 -2.19 7.89
CA LEU A 133 -8.89 -2.91 7.78
C LEU A 133 -9.48 -2.76 6.37
N ALA A 134 -9.35 -1.58 5.75
CA ALA A 134 -9.79 -1.35 4.37
C ALA A 134 -9.06 -2.26 3.38
N VAL A 135 -7.73 -2.35 3.46
CA VAL A 135 -6.92 -3.23 2.60
C VAL A 135 -7.23 -4.71 2.87
N SER A 136 -7.43 -5.09 4.14
CA SER A 136 -7.84 -6.45 4.50
C SER A 136 -9.20 -6.82 3.90
N ALA A 137 -10.16 -5.90 3.93
CA ALA A 137 -11.48 -6.12 3.36
C ALA A 137 -11.43 -6.29 1.83
N LEU A 138 -10.57 -5.53 1.11
CA LEU A 138 -10.33 -5.72 -0.32
C LEU A 138 -9.73 -7.11 -0.63
N HIS A 139 -8.76 -7.54 0.19
CA HIS A 139 -8.14 -8.85 0.02
C HIS A 139 -9.15 -9.99 0.30
N LEU A 140 -10.00 -9.84 1.33
CA LEU A 140 -11.06 -10.80 1.64
C LEU A 140 -12.12 -10.83 0.52
N ALA A 141 -12.50 -9.67 -0.06
CA ALA A 141 -13.44 -9.57 -1.18
C ALA A 141 -12.98 -10.34 -2.42
N ARG A 142 -11.65 -10.45 -2.60
CA ARG A 142 -11.05 -11.25 -3.67
C ARG A 142 -11.11 -12.76 -3.34
N SER A 143 -10.85 -13.13 -2.09
CA SER A 143 -10.76 -14.51 -1.64
C SER A 143 -12.12 -15.17 -1.47
N ASP A 144 -13.17 -14.38 -1.15
CA ASP A 144 -14.55 -14.86 -0.93
C ASP A 144 -15.55 -14.10 -1.83
N PRO A 145 -15.82 -14.61 -3.04
CA PRO A 145 -16.77 -13.99 -3.96
C PRO A 145 -18.19 -13.87 -3.40
N GLY A 146 -18.60 -14.78 -2.49
CA GLY A 146 -19.93 -14.75 -1.87
C GLY A 146 -20.15 -13.56 -0.96
N ARG A 147 -19.08 -13.03 -0.36
CA ARG A 147 -19.10 -11.87 0.54
C ARG A 147 -18.57 -10.59 -0.09
N ARG A 148 -18.21 -10.64 -1.38
CA ARG A 148 -17.55 -9.53 -2.09
C ARG A 148 -18.21 -8.18 -1.86
N ALA A 149 -19.53 -8.07 -2.05
CA ALA A 149 -20.25 -6.80 -1.92
C ALA A 149 -20.15 -6.22 -0.49
N ALA A 150 -20.33 -7.06 0.54
CA ALA A 150 -20.19 -6.65 1.93
C ALA A 150 -18.74 -6.21 2.25
N CYS A 151 -17.74 -6.97 1.78
CA CYS A 151 -16.34 -6.64 1.99
C CYS A 151 -15.95 -5.32 1.30
N LEU A 152 -16.41 -5.08 0.07
CA LEU A 152 -16.16 -3.81 -0.64
C LEU A 152 -16.81 -2.62 0.09
N SER A 153 -18.04 -2.79 0.60
CA SER A 153 -18.69 -1.74 1.41
C SER A 153 -17.89 -1.41 2.66
N GLN A 154 -17.39 -2.41 3.37
CA GLN A 154 -16.55 -2.22 4.55
C GLN A 154 -15.20 -1.59 4.19
N ALA A 155 -14.59 -2.00 3.08
CA ALA A 155 -13.35 -1.41 2.60
C ALA A 155 -13.47 0.11 2.37
N HIS A 156 -14.52 0.54 1.69
CA HIS A 156 -14.80 1.96 1.47
C HIS A 156 -15.14 2.71 2.76
N MET A 157 -15.93 2.11 3.66
CA MET A 157 -16.25 2.70 4.96
C MET A 157 -14.98 2.95 5.78
N HIS A 158 -14.12 1.94 5.90
CA HIS A 158 -12.87 2.06 6.65
C HIS A 158 -11.91 3.05 5.99
N HIS A 159 -11.77 3.03 4.65
CA HIS A 159 -10.93 4.00 3.94
C HIS A 159 -11.39 5.44 4.18
N ASN A 160 -12.68 5.72 4.03
CA ASN A 160 -13.24 7.05 4.28
C ASN A 160 -13.02 7.51 5.73
N THR A 161 -13.19 6.61 6.69
CA THR A 161 -12.90 6.87 8.11
C THR A 161 -11.42 7.18 8.32
N ALA A 162 -10.52 6.42 7.71
CA ALA A 162 -9.07 6.64 7.80
C ALA A 162 -8.68 8.03 7.28
N VAL A 163 -9.22 8.44 6.12
CA VAL A 163 -8.99 9.77 5.53
C VAL A 163 -9.52 10.88 6.44
N GLN A 164 -10.72 10.74 7.00
CA GLN A 164 -11.28 11.71 7.93
C GLN A 164 -10.43 11.87 9.20
N LEU A 165 -9.88 10.79 9.72
CA LEU A 165 -9.05 10.79 10.92
C LEU A 165 -7.66 11.38 10.68
N VAL A 166 -7.07 11.21 9.49
CA VAL A 166 -5.71 11.73 9.19
C VAL A 166 -5.73 13.20 8.77
N THR A 167 -6.79 13.67 8.10
CA THR A 167 -6.86 15.02 7.51
C THR A 167 -6.51 16.15 8.49
N PRO A 168 -6.98 16.16 9.76
CA PRO A 168 -6.61 17.20 10.72
C PRO A 168 -5.12 17.22 11.09
N HIS A 169 -4.40 16.12 10.89
CA HIS A 169 -2.98 15.96 11.24
C HIS A 169 -2.04 16.31 10.09
N LEU A 170 -2.53 16.41 8.84
CA LEU A 170 -1.71 16.73 7.67
C LEU A 170 -0.97 18.09 7.76
N PRO A 171 -1.54 19.17 8.34
CA PRO A 171 -0.81 20.42 8.48
C PRO A 171 0.37 20.35 9.44
N SER A 172 0.42 19.36 10.33
CA SER A 172 1.49 19.12 11.31
C SER A 172 2.45 18.01 10.89
N LEU A 173 2.80 17.92 9.61
CA LEU A 173 3.71 16.91 9.06
C LEU A 173 5.08 16.85 9.74
N ALA A 174 5.53 17.98 10.33
CA ALA A 174 6.76 18.06 11.11
C ALA A 174 6.70 17.40 12.51
N SER A 175 5.58 16.75 12.85
CA SER A 175 5.40 16.08 14.13
C SER A 175 6.04 14.69 14.19
N ASP A 176 6.15 14.12 15.39
CA ASP A 176 6.70 12.77 15.65
C ASP A 176 5.89 11.61 15.04
N ASN A 177 4.83 11.89 14.25
CA ASN A 177 3.91 10.91 13.67
C ASN A 177 4.29 10.43 12.26
N GLY A 178 5.50 10.69 11.77
CA GLY A 178 5.93 10.34 10.41
C GLY A 178 5.77 8.86 10.06
N VAL A 179 6.07 7.96 11.01
CA VAL A 179 5.87 6.50 10.83
C VAL A 179 4.41 6.17 10.52
N GLY A 180 3.48 6.72 11.28
CA GLY A 180 2.06 6.49 11.07
C GLY A 180 1.54 7.08 9.76
N LEU A 181 1.99 8.30 9.41
CA LEU A 181 1.62 8.95 8.14
C LEU A 181 2.16 8.18 6.94
N PHE A 182 3.40 7.68 7.01
CA PHE A 182 3.96 6.84 5.96
C PHE A 182 3.15 5.54 5.75
N LEU A 183 2.85 4.81 6.84
CA LEU A 183 2.06 3.57 6.77
C LEU A 183 0.64 3.84 6.27
N PHE A 184 0.00 4.92 6.73
CA PHE A 184 -1.30 5.34 6.20
C PHE A 184 -1.23 5.60 4.70
N SER A 185 -0.23 6.38 4.23
CA SER A 185 -0.06 6.70 2.81
C SER A 185 0.16 5.44 1.97
N ALA A 186 1.01 4.52 2.43
CA ALA A 186 1.28 3.26 1.73
C ALA A 186 0.03 2.37 1.62
N LEU A 187 -0.73 2.21 2.72
CA LEU A 187 -1.99 1.46 2.70
C LEU A 187 -3.05 2.12 1.81
N THR A 188 -3.10 3.46 1.79
CA THR A 188 -3.99 4.23 0.93
C THR A 188 -3.63 4.07 -0.55
N CYS A 189 -2.33 4.03 -0.90
CA CYS A 189 -1.88 3.72 -2.26
C CYS A 189 -2.32 2.32 -2.70
N ILE A 190 -2.17 1.30 -1.84
CA ILE A 190 -2.63 -0.06 -2.10
C ILE A 190 -4.16 -0.07 -2.32
N PHE A 191 -4.91 0.61 -1.46
CA PHE A 191 -6.36 0.75 -1.60
C PHE A 191 -6.75 1.38 -2.94
N ALA A 192 -6.11 2.48 -3.33
CA ALA A 192 -6.39 3.19 -4.57
C ALA A 192 -6.06 2.34 -5.81
N CYS A 193 -4.93 1.61 -5.82
CA CYS A 193 -4.60 0.66 -6.89
C CYS A 193 -5.68 -0.42 -7.05
N CYS A 194 -6.19 -0.98 -5.94
CA CYS A 194 -7.29 -1.95 -5.96
C CYS A 194 -8.61 -1.34 -6.41
N ALA A 195 -8.95 -0.15 -5.91
CA ALA A 195 -10.20 0.53 -6.24
C ALA A 195 -10.28 0.84 -7.73
N THR A 196 -9.17 1.30 -8.34
CA THR A 196 -9.07 1.51 -9.80
C THR A 196 -9.25 0.23 -10.60
N ALA A 197 -9.00 -0.95 -9.99
CA ALA A 197 -9.25 -2.24 -10.63
C ALA A 197 -10.74 -2.57 -10.83
N HIS A 198 -11.62 -1.95 -10.06
CA HIS A 198 -13.05 -2.29 -9.99
C HIS A 198 -13.99 -1.18 -10.43
N ALA A 199 -13.48 0.01 -10.68
CA ALA A 199 -14.27 1.14 -11.13
C ALA A 199 -13.89 1.53 -12.57
N GLU A 200 -14.81 2.16 -13.27
CA GLU A 200 -14.56 2.85 -14.54
C GLU A 200 -13.72 4.12 -14.30
N PHE A 201 -12.61 3.98 -13.55
CA PHE A 201 -11.73 5.11 -13.27
C PHE A 201 -10.82 5.34 -14.46
N SER A 202 -10.95 6.50 -15.09
CA SER A 202 -10.02 7.02 -16.08
C SER A 202 -8.71 7.43 -15.40
N LEU A 203 -7.59 7.17 -16.06
CA LEU A 203 -6.27 7.77 -15.70
C LEU A 203 -6.42 9.31 -15.71
N PHE A 204 -7.24 9.80 -16.61
CA PHE A 204 -7.65 11.16 -16.78
C PHE A 204 -9.10 11.25 -16.30
N ALA A 205 -9.32 11.51 -15.00
CA ALA A 205 -10.66 11.77 -14.47
C ALA A 205 -11.29 12.96 -15.24
N GLU A 206 -12.62 13.02 -15.29
CA GLU A 206 -13.44 14.02 -16.04
C GLU A 206 -13.03 15.50 -15.89
N GLN A 207 -11.95 15.83 -15.21
CA GLN A 207 -11.44 17.18 -14.96
C GLN A 207 -9.91 17.30 -15.08
N GLY A 208 -9.25 16.41 -15.85
CA GLY A 208 -7.80 16.48 -16.06
C GLY A 208 -6.99 16.17 -14.79
N ARG A 209 -7.53 15.34 -13.87
CA ARG A 209 -6.79 14.91 -12.69
C ARG A 209 -6.17 13.53 -12.97
N LEU A 210 -4.87 13.46 -12.80
CA LEU A 210 -4.15 12.20 -12.80
C LEU A 210 -4.80 11.24 -11.81
N ALA A 211 -4.74 9.95 -12.12
CA ALA A 211 -5.30 8.92 -11.25
C ALA A 211 -4.88 9.15 -9.79
N GLU A 212 -5.83 9.04 -8.90
CA GLU A 212 -5.65 9.34 -7.47
C GLU A 212 -4.44 8.63 -6.87
N TRP A 213 -4.19 7.39 -7.28
CA TRP A 213 -3.08 6.57 -6.80
C TRP A 213 -1.70 7.16 -7.14
N VAL A 214 -1.52 7.80 -8.31
CA VAL A 214 -0.25 8.46 -8.67
C VAL A 214 0.02 9.63 -7.73
N ARG A 215 -1.00 10.44 -7.46
CA ARG A 215 -0.91 11.56 -6.51
C ARG A 215 -0.62 11.09 -5.10
N LEU A 216 -1.21 9.96 -4.69
CA LEU A 216 -0.99 9.38 -3.36
C LEU A 216 0.43 8.83 -3.22
N ILE A 217 0.96 8.17 -4.25
CA ILE A 217 2.36 7.71 -4.25
C ILE A 217 3.30 8.90 -4.12
N ARG A 218 3.12 9.96 -4.90
CA ARG A 218 3.94 11.18 -4.78
C ARG A 218 3.78 11.86 -3.41
N GLY A 219 2.57 11.91 -2.88
CA GLY A 219 2.30 12.42 -1.52
C GLY A 219 3.02 11.63 -0.43
N MET A 220 3.29 10.35 -0.63
CA MET A 220 4.10 9.55 0.30
C MET A 220 5.54 10.06 0.39
N MET A 221 6.14 10.53 -0.73
CA MET A 221 7.46 11.18 -0.69
C MET A 221 7.46 12.46 0.11
N THR A 222 6.43 13.30 -0.07
CA THR A 222 6.27 14.51 0.75
C THR A 222 6.27 14.18 2.25
N VAL A 223 5.62 13.09 2.67
CA VAL A 223 5.68 12.63 4.07
C VAL A 223 7.10 12.24 4.47
N ILE A 224 7.84 11.51 3.62
CA ILE A 224 9.21 11.08 3.92
C ILE A 224 10.16 12.29 4.05
N GLU A 225 10.03 13.28 3.17
CA GLU A 225 10.91 14.45 3.10
C GLU A 225 10.64 15.48 4.18
N HIS A 226 9.37 15.67 4.56
CA HIS A 226 8.94 16.72 5.48
C HIS A 226 8.79 16.26 6.93
N THR A 227 8.90 14.95 7.21
CA THR A 227 8.94 14.47 8.58
C THR A 227 10.36 14.58 9.13
N ASN A 228 10.50 15.03 10.38
CA ASN A 228 11.79 15.09 11.08
C ASN A 228 12.33 13.69 11.45
N GLN A 229 11.67 12.62 11.02
CA GLN A 229 12.05 11.27 11.38
C GLN A 229 13.01 10.66 10.36
N ASN A 230 14.15 10.21 10.86
CA ASN A 230 15.02 9.34 10.07
C ASN A 230 14.45 7.91 10.08
N PHE A 231 13.73 7.53 9.02
CA PHE A 231 13.11 6.22 8.90
C PHE A 231 14.11 5.05 9.02
N LEU A 232 15.39 5.26 8.71
CA LEU A 232 16.43 4.25 8.87
C LEU A 232 16.73 3.91 10.34
N THR A 233 16.30 4.74 11.28
CA THR A 233 16.41 4.49 12.73
C THR A 233 15.10 3.98 13.35
N THR A 234 14.03 3.87 12.56
CA THR A 234 12.72 3.38 12.99
C THR A 234 12.58 1.88 12.75
N PRO A 235 11.56 1.22 13.34
CA PRO A 235 11.20 -0.16 12.99
C PRO A 235 10.89 -0.38 11.52
N LEU A 236 10.54 0.68 10.76
CA LEU A 236 10.26 0.60 9.33
C LEU A 236 11.53 0.53 8.45
N ARG A 237 12.73 0.63 9.03
CA ARG A 237 13.99 0.55 8.28
C ARG A 237 14.02 -0.54 7.22
N PRO A 238 13.53 -1.78 7.49
CA PRO A 238 13.53 -2.84 6.48
C PRO A 238 12.71 -2.51 5.22
N MET A 239 11.64 -1.72 5.33
CA MET A 239 10.85 -1.30 4.15
C MET A 239 11.67 -0.40 3.22
N PHE A 240 12.56 0.41 3.77
CA PHE A 240 13.44 1.30 3.01
C PHE A 240 14.70 0.61 2.49
N VAL A 241 15.17 -0.43 3.18
CA VAL A 241 16.38 -1.18 2.80
C VAL A 241 16.06 -2.31 1.83
N TYR A 242 14.93 -3.00 2.00
CA TYR A 242 14.56 -4.18 1.23
C TYR A 242 13.32 -3.97 0.37
N GLY A 243 12.61 -2.86 0.54
CA GLY A 243 11.39 -2.54 -0.20
C GLY A 243 11.61 -1.97 -1.58
N SER A 244 12.84 -1.52 -1.88
CA SER A 244 13.28 -1.09 -3.20
C SER A 244 14.80 -1.28 -3.32
N ARG A 245 15.24 -1.89 -4.41
CA ARG A 245 16.66 -2.03 -4.77
C ARG A 245 17.27 -0.72 -5.26
N LEU A 246 16.50 0.07 -6.00
CA LEU A 246 16.94 1.35 -6.57
C LEU A 246 17.43 2.33 -5.50
N ARG A 247 16.84 2.29 -4.29
CA ARG A 247 17.21 3.18 -3.18
C ARG A 247 18.41 2.72 -2.36
N THR A 248 18.73 1.43 -2.35
CA THR A 248 19.78 0.87 -1.50
C THR A 248 21.12 0.69 -2.23
N THR A 249 21.11 0.71 -3.55
CA THR A 249 22.28 0.39 -4.37
C THR A 249 22.85 1.59 -5.12
N SER A 250 22.97 2.74 -4.47
CA SER A 250 23.81 3.82 -5.01
C SER A 250 25.29 3.40 -5.27
N SER A 251 25.66 2.15 -4.96
CA SER A 251 27.00 1.62 -5.13
C SER A 251 27.12 0.39 -6.06
N PHE A 252 26.01 -0.24 -6.45
CA PHE A 252 26.03 -1.42 -7.32
C PHE A 252 24.79 -1.45 -8.24
N HIS A 253 24.57 -0.37 -9.02
CA HIS A 253 23.78 -0.56 -10.23
C HIS A 253 24.54 -1.54 -11.10
N ASP A 254 23.95 -2.70 -11.33
CA ASP A 254 24.46 -3.59 -12.38
C ASP A 254 24.45 -2.80 -13.68
N LEU A 255 25.67 -2.49 -14.20
CA LEU A 255 25.83 -1.75 -15.43
C LEU A 255 25.04 -2.39 -16.58
N GLY A 256 24.85 -3.72 -16.52
CA GLY A 256 24.03 -4.47 -17.46
C GLY A 256 22.54 -4.12 -17.41
N SER A 257 21.98 -3.91 -16.23
CA SER A 257 20.57 -3.49 -16.07
C SER A 257 20.35 -2.08 -16.60
N ILE A 258 21.27 -1.14 -16.32
CA ILE A 258 21.17 0.23 -16.82
C ILE A 258 21.25 0.25 -18.37
N GLU A 259 22.20 -0.48 -18.96
CA GLU A 259 22.35 -0.53 -20.41
C GLU A 259 21.12 -1.17 -21.07
N ARG A 260 20.60 -2.27 -20.51
CA ARG A 260 19.35 -2.91 -20.98
C ARG A 260 18.19 -1.93 -20.94
N GLY A 261 18.00 -1.19 -19.86
CA GLY A 261 16.94 -0.19 -19.74
C GLY A 261 17.05 0.92 -20.79
N ARG A 262 18.27 1.39 -21.06
CA ARG A 262 18.53 2.36 -22.14
C ARG A 262 18.23 1.79 -23.53
N GLU A 263 18.51 0.51 -23.75
CA GLU A 263 18.12 -0.16 -25.00
C GLU A 263 16.61 -0.21 -25.17
N LEU A 264 15.87 -0.56 -24.13
CA LEU A 264 14.41 -0.64 -24.16
C LEU A 264 13.72 0.71 -24.42
N THR A 265 14.35 1.81 -24.02
CA THR A 265 13.81 3.17 -24.22
C THR A 265 14.43 3.90 -25.41
N ARG A 266 15.40 3.32 -26.10
CA ARG A 266 16.20 3.97 -27.16
C ARG A 266 15.35 4.53 -28.28
N ASP A 267 14.45 3.72 -28.83
CA ASP A 267 13.65 4.11 -30.00
C ASP A 267 12.66 5.21 -29.64
N LEU A 268 12.02 5.11 -28.47
CA LEU A 268 11.13 6.17 -27.96
C LEU A 268 11.90 7.47 -27.72
N ARG A 269 13.08 7.39 -27.09
CA ARG A 269 13.94 8.54 -26.82
C ARG A 269 14.33 9.26 -28.11
N GLN A 270 14.74 8.50 -29.12
CA GLN A 270 15.12 9.05 -30.43
C GLN A 270 13.89 9.67 -31.12
N ALA A 271 12.75 9.00 -31.09
CA ALA A 271 11.51 9.52 -31.69
C ALA A 271 11.06 10.83 -31.04
N ILE A 272 11.03 10.90 -29.71
CA ILE A 272 10.68 12.14 -28.98
C ILE A 272 11.68 13.25 -29.31
N TYR A 273 12.99 12.97 -29.26
CA TYR A 273 14.01 13.96 -29.59
C TYR A 273 13.81 14.58 -30.97
N HIS A 274 13.53 13.79 -32.00
CA HIS A 274 13.27 14.29 -33.35
C HIS A 274 12.03 15.19 -33.46
N HIS A 275 11.08 15.03 -32.57
CA HIS A 275 9.86 15.87 -32.54
C HIS A 275 10.07 17.17 -31.76
N VAL A 276 10.85 17.14 -30.69
CA VAL A 276 10.96 18.26 -29.74
C VAL A 276 12.32 18.96 -29.75
N PHE A 277 13.24 18.63 -30.70
CA PHE A 277 14.61 19.19 -30.73
C PHE A 277 14.64 20.73 -30.81
N HIS A 278 13.55 21.37 -31.18
CA HIS A 278 13.41 22.83 -31.20
C HIS A 278 13.02 23.41 -29.82
N ASP A 279 12.53 22.58 -28.89
CA ASP A 279 12.15 22.96 -27.54
C ASP A 279 13.04 22.23 -26.53
N GLN A 280 14.13 22.88 -26.17
CA GLN A 280 15.09 22.30 -25.22
C GLN A 280 14.46 22.03 -23.85
N THR A 281 13.54 22.89 -23.41
CA THR A 281 12.90 22.73 -22.10
C THR A 281 12.04 21.47 -22.07
N LEU A 282 11.21 21.27 -23.10
CA LEU A 282 10.38 20.08 -23.23
C LEU A 282 11.22 18.82 -23.35
N TRP A 283 12.33 18.91 -24.13
CA TRP A 283 13.27 17.80 -24.24
C TRP A 283 13.89 17.42 -22.89
N ASP A 284 14.36 18.40 -22.12
CA ASP A 284 15.03 18.16 -20.83
C ASP A 284 14.07 17.47 -19.85
N ILE A 285 12.79 17.88 -19.80
CA ILE A 285 11.75 17.24 -18.97
C ILE A 285 11.52 15.79 -19.42
N CYS A 286 11.36 15.55 -20.72
CA CYS A 286 11.15 14.20 -21.25
C CYS A 286 12.38 13.31 -21.06
N ALA A 287 13.58 13.86 -21.25
CA ALA A 287 14.83 13.13 -21.10
C ALA A 287 15.07 12.67 -19.65
N GLU A 288 14.81 13.54 -18.67
CA GLU A 288 14.87 13.21 -17.24
C GLU A 288 13.91 12.07 -16.89
N ALA A 289 12.65 12.15 -17.33
CA ALA A 289 11.66 11.10 -17.10
C ALA A 289 12.05 9.77 -17.79
N LEU A 290 12.64 9.82 -18.98
CA LEU A 290 13.14 8.65 -19.71
C LEU A 290 14.38 8.03 -19.05
N ASP A 291 15.27 8.84 -18.45
CA ASP A 291 16.44 8.33 -17.74
C ASP A 291 15.99 7.53 -16.50
N ALA A 292 15.13 8.09 -15.68
CA ALA A 292 14.53 7.39 -14.54
C ALA A 292 13.73 6.14 -14.96
N LEU A 293 12.98 6.20 -16.07
CA LEU A 293 12.26 5.07 -16.62
C LEU A 293 13.18 3.95 -17.08
N SER A 294 14.31 4.33 -17.72
CA SER A 294 15.31 3.36 -18.18
C SER A 294 15.87 2.54 -17.01
N GLU A 295 16.18 3.18 -15.89
CA GLU A 295 16.65 2.49 -14.70
C GLU A 295 15.58 1.51 -14.15
N THR A 296 14.32 1.97 -14.05
CA THR A 296 13.20 1.14 -13.59
C THR A 296 12.96 -0.06 -14.52
N LEU A 297 12.92 0.14 -15.83
CA LEU A 297 12.76 -0.95 -16.80
C LEU A 297 13.94 -1.92 -16.77
N GLY A 298 15.16 -1.41 -16.66
CA GLY A 298 16.36 -2.23 -16.55
C GLY A 298 16.29 -3.20 -15.38
N VAL A 299 15.89 -2.71 -14.22
CA VAL A 299 15.68 -3.56 -13.01
C VAL A 299 14.50 -4.49 -13.19
N ALA A 300 13.35 -4.00 -13.65
CA ALA A 300 12.13 -4.79 -13.78
C ALA A 300 12.27 -5.96 -14.77
N MET A 301 13.01 -5.75 -15.87
CA MET A 301 13.19 -6.77 -16.91
C MET A 301 14.38 -7.71 -16.65
N ALA A 302 15.35 -7.32 -15.80
CA ALA A 302 16.48 -8.18 -15.44
C ALA A 302 16.04 -9.40 -14.59
N VAL A 303 15.03 -9.24 -13.74
CA VAL A 303 14.56 -10.27 -12.81
C VAL A 303 13.95 -11.48 -13.54
N ASN A 304 13.45 -11.30 -14.76
CA ASN A 304 12.85 -12.39 -15.55
C ASN A 304 13.88 -13.38 -16.14
N GLU A 305 15.17 -13.04 -16.16
CA GLU A 305 16.22 -13.90 -16.73
C GLU A 305 16.88 -14.82 -15.68
N GLU A 306 16.84 -14.44 -14.42
CA GLU A 306 17.30 -15.24 -13.30
C GLU A 306 16.12 -15.53 -12.37
N GLU A 307 15.95 -16.75 -11.89
CA GLU A 307 14.89 -17.19 -10.96
C GLU A 307 14.91 -16.44 -9.59
N ASP A 308 15.21 -15.12 -9.61
CA ASP A 308 15.30 -14.31 -8.39
C ASP A 308 13.95 -13.58 -8.12
N PRO A 309 13.17 -14.04 -7.12
CA PRO A 309 11.87 -13.45 -6.77
C PRO A 309 11.98 -12.08 -6.09
N SER A 310 13.05 -11.34 -6.34
CA SER A 310 13.40 -10.18 -5.52
C SER A 310 12.91 -8.84 -6.05
N LEU A 311 12.23 -8.78 -7.22
CA LEU A 311 11.58 -7.54 -7.66
C LEU A 311 10.51 -7.12 -6.65
N GLN A 312 10.70 -5.94 -6.07
CA GLN A 312 9.75 -5.37 -5.12
C GLN A 312 8.85 -4.35 -5.84
N THR A 313 7.65 -4.17 -5.33
CA THR A 313 6.74 -3.12 -5.83
C THR A 313 7.39 -1.73 -5.75
N GLY A 314 8.20 -1.48 -4.73
CA GLY A 314 8.95 -0.24 -4.58
C GLY A 314 9.96 0.03 -5.71
N ASP A 315 10.51 -1.00 -6.35
CA ASP A 315 11.43 -0.83 -7.48
C ASP A 315 10.72 -0.25 -8.70
N VAL A 316 9.48 -0.67 -8.93
CA VAL A 316 8.69 -0.18 -10.07
C VAL A 316 8.06 1.18 -9.76
N PHE A 317 7.51 1.36 -8.57
CA PHE A 317 6.89 2.64 -8.19
C PHE A 317 7.92 3.75 -7.94
N ALA A 318 9.21 3.44 -7.81
CA ALA A 318 10.28 4.43 -7.68
C ALA A 318 10.24 5.47 -8.80
N TRP A 319 9.98 5.08 -10.05
CA TRP A 319 9.85 6.01 -11.17
C TRP A 319 8.81 7.11 -10.94
N ILE A 320 7.64 6.75 -10.37
CA ILE A 320 6.59 7.75 -10.05
C ILE A 320 7.06 8.75 -9.00
N LEU A 321 7.96 8.32 -8.12
CA LEU A 321 8.53 9.18 -7.07
C LEU A 321 9.62 10.11 -7.61
N GLU A 322 10.29 9.73 -8.70
CA GLU A 322 11.50 10.37 -9.21
C GLU A 322 11.25 11.37 -10.34
N PHE A 323 10.19 11.20 -11.14
CA PHE A 323 9.94 12.15 -12.22
C PHE A 323 9.54 13.55 -11.70
N SER A 324 9.91 14.60 -12.41
CA SER A 324 9.72 16.00 -12.02
C SER A 324 8.25 16.44 -11.98
N ASP A 325 7.95 17.53 -11.26
CA ASP A 325 6.61 18.13 -11.28
C ASP A 325 6.25 18.66 -12.68
N GLN A 326 7.24 19.11 -13.45
CA GLN A 326 7.02 19.52 -14.85
C GLN A 326 6.53 18.36 -15.71
N TYR A 327 7.09 17.14 -15.53
CA TYR A 327 6.60 15.97 -16.24
C TYR A 327 5.16 15.60 -15.79
N LEU A 328 4.87 15.74 -14.50
CA LEU A 328 3.50 15.57 -14.00
C LEU A 328 2.53 16.54 -14.66
N ASP A 329 2.92 17.81 -14.83
CA ASP A 329 2.10 18.82 -15.50
C ASP A 329 1.84 18.45 -16.97
N LEU A 330 2.86 17.92 -17.69
CA LEU A 330 2.66 17.41 -19.04
C LEU A 330 1.68 16.25 -19.10
N LEU A 331 1.74 15.30 -18.15
CA LEU A 331 0.78 14.20 -18.05
C LEU A 331 -0.64 14.72 -17.80
N LEU A 332 -0.80 15.74 -16.95
CA LEU A 332 -2.09 16.36 -16.66
C LEU A 332 -2.69 17.10 -17.87
N GLN A 333 -1.82 17.57 -18.78
CA GLN A 333 -2.21 18.23 -20.03
C GLN A 333 -2.40 17.23 -21.17
N GLU A 334 -2.29 15.93 -20.90
CA GLU A 334 -2.39 14.86 -21.91
C GLU A 334 -1.34 15.01 -23.02
N ASP A 335 -0.15 15.56 -22.68
CA ASP A 335 0.93 15.73 -23.63
C ASP A 335 1.32 14.38 -24.25
N PRO A 336 1.42 14.27 -25.59
CA PRO A 336 1.62 13.00 -26.25
C PRO A 336 2.98 12.35 -25.93
N TYR A 337 4.01 13.14 -25.64
CA TYR A 337 5.33 12.62 -25.28
C TYR A 337 5.31 12.05 -23.88
N ALA A 338 4.68 12.75 -22.95
CA ALA A 338 4.49 12.29 -21.57
C ALA A 338 3.62 11.02 -21.53
N LEU A 339 2.55 10.96 -22.32
CA LEU A 339 1.70 9.78 -22.41
C LEU A 339 2.44 8.57 -22.98
N ALA A 340 3.27 8.76 -24.00
CA ALA A 340 4.07 7.68 -24.59
C ALA A 340 5.10 7.14 -23.59
N ILE A 341 5.76 8.00 -22.83
CA ILE A 341 6.70 7.62 -21.76
C ILE A 341 5.94 6.83 -20.67
N PHE A 342 4.78 7.31 -20.24
CA PHE A 342 3.96 6.62 -19.25
C PHE A 342 3.44 5.26 -19.74
N ALA A 343 3.17 5.12 -21.03
CA ALA A 343 2.81 3.84 -21.63
C ALA A 343 3.95 2.81 -21.51
N HIS A 344 5.20 3.25 -21.65
CA HIS A 344 6.37 2.37 -21.45
C HIS A 344 6.53 1.98 -19.97
N PHE A 345 6.21 2.87 -19.03
CA PHE A 345 6.14 2.53 -17.60
C PHE A 345 5.12 1.42 -17.31
N CYS A 346 4.01 1.32 -18.06
CA CYS A 346 3.05 0.23 -17.90
C CYS A 346 3.70 -1.15 -18.12
N VAL A 347 4.80 -1.25 -18.90
CA VAL A 347 5.56 -2.50 -19.07
C VAL A 347 6.28 -2.88 -17.77
N ALA A 348 6.86 -1.92 -17.05
CA ALA A 348 7.44 -2.17 -15.74
C ALA A 348 6.35 -2.58 -14.72
N LEU A 349 5.18 -1.94 -14.73
CA LEU A 349 4.03 -2.33 -13.88
C LEU A 349 3.59 -3.78 -14.13
N ARG A 350 3.65 -4.25 -15.39
CA ARG A 350 3.31 -5.63 -15.73
C ARG A 350 4.14 -6.64 -14.94
N GLN A 351 5.41 -6.33 -14.66
CA GLN A 351 6.33 -7.23 -13.96
C GLN A 351 5.96 -7.45 -12.47
N ILE A 352 5.15 -6.59 -11.88
CA ILE A 352 4.69 -6.71 -10.50
C ILE A 352 3.21 -7.13 -10.37
N GLU A 353 2.54 -7.49 -11.46
CA GLU A 353 1.12 -7.94 -11.42
C GLU A 353 0.91 -9.32 -10.78
N TRP A 354 1.97 -10.00 -10.35
CA TRP A 354 1.88 -11.12 -9.42
C TRP A 354 1.34 -10.69 -8.04
N VAL A 355 1.45 -9.41 -7.70
CA VAL A 355 0.84 -8.81 -6.50
C VAL A 355 -0.63 -8.50 -6.79
N TRP A 356 -1.53 -9.05 -6.00
CA TRP A 356 -2.97 -9.00 -6.24
C TRP A 356 -3.56 -7.58 -6.39
N TRP A 357 -2.97 -6.59 -5.71
CA TRP A 357 -3.46 -5.21 -5.75
C TRP A 357 -2.98 -4.41 -6.97
N THR A 358 -2.05 -4.93 -7.74
CA THR A 358 -1.62 -4.37 -9.03
C THR A 358 -2.14 -5.17 -10.23
N GLU A 359 -2.86 -6.27 -10.01
CA GLU A 359 -3.33 -7.17 -11.06
C GLU A 359 -4.14 -6.44 -12.15
N GLY A 360 -3.68 -6.56 -13.39
CA GLY A 360 -4.30 -5.94 -14.56
C GLY A 360 -4.19 -4.41 -14.62
N LEU A 361 -3.42 -3.77 -13.73
CA LEU A 361 -3.23 -2.31 -13.70
C LEU A 361 -2.57 -1.82 -14.98
N SER A 362 -1.50 -2.48 -15.43
CA SER A 362 -0.76 -2.13 -16.64
C SER A 362 -1.66 -2.08 -17.88
N ARG A 363 -2.45 -3.14 -18.07
CA ARG A 363 -3.39 -3.24 -19.18
C ARG A 363 -4.44 -2.13 -19.16
N ARG A 364 -5.04 -1.87 -17.99
CA ARG A 364 -6.07 -0.84 -17.85
C ARG A 364 -5.54 0.55 -18.18
N LEU A 365 -4.36 0.90 -17.64
CA LEU A 365 -3.72 2.18 -17.91
C LEU A 365 -3.40 2.35 -19.40
N LEU A 366 -2.84 1.32 -20.02
CA LEU A 366 -2.50 1.38 -21.44
C LEU A 366 -3.73 1.52 -22.33
N MET A 367 -4.84 0.83 -21.99
CA MET A 367 -6.11 0.97 -22.69
C MET A 367 -6.76 2.35 -22.53
N GLN A 368 -6.47 3.07 -21.46
CA GLN A 368 -6.92 4.46 -21.26
C GLN A 368 -6.06 5.46 -22.01
N ILE A 369 -4.76 5.24 -22.09
CA ILE A 369 -3.82 6.12 -22.82
C ILE A 369 -4.06 6.05 -24.33
N TYR A 370 -4.26 4.86 -24.87
CA TYR A 370 -4.32 4.62 -26.31
C TYR A 370 -5.36 5.49 -27.06
N PRO A 371 -6.62 5.64 -26.60
CA PRO A 371 -7.62 6.47 -27.29
C PRO A 371 -7.40 7.98 -27.13
N VAL A 372 -6.63 8.41 -26.13
CA VAL A 372 -6.31 9.83 -25.89
C VAL A 372 -5.15 10.26 -26.76
N LEU A 373 -4.24 9.35 -27.06
CA LEU A 373 -3.08 9.63 -27.90
C LEU A 373 -3.48 9.75 -29.38
N ASP A 374 -3.05 10.85 -30.02
CA ASP A 374 -3.28 11.06 -31.45
C ASP A 374 -2.69 9.91 -32.29
N GLU A 375 -3.40 9.50 -33.36
CA GLU A 375 -3.03 8.36 -34.22
C GLU A 375 -1.58 8.41 -34.73
N ARG A 376 -1.05 9.58 -35.00
CA ARG A 376 0.34 9.77 -35.45
C ARG A 376 1.39 9.27 -34.45
N TYR A 377 1.02 9.16 -33.17
CA TYR A 377 1.91 8.68 -32.10
C TYR A 377 1.61 7.20 -31.71
N HIS A 378 0.61 6.57 -32.32
CA HIS A 378 0.26 5.18 -32.01
C HIS A 378 1.40 4.19 -32.27
N CYS A 379 2.31 4.52 -33.21
CA CYS A 379 3.51 3.70 -33.45
C CYS A 379 4.43 3.59 -32.21
N TRP A 380 4.42 4.60 -31.31
CA TRP A 380 5.17 4.55 -30.05
C TRP A 380 4.56 3.62 -29.01
N MET A 381 3.30 3.22 -29.20
CA MET A 381 2.58 2.30 -28.33
C MET A 381 2.76 0.83 -28.72
N THR A 382 3.40 0.54 -29.86
CA THR A 382 3.53 -0.83 -30.39
C THR A 382 4.23 -1.74 -29.40
N TRP A 383 5.43 -1.35 -28.94
CA TRP A 383 6.19 -2.14 -27.97
C TRP A 383 5.47 -2.33 -26.63
N PRO A 384 4.94 -1.29 -25.93
CA PRO A 384 4.16 -1.51 -24.73
C PRO A 384 2.96 -2.43 -24.91
N ARG A 385 2.25 -2.35 -26.04
CA ARG A 385 1.10 -3.20 -26.32
C ARG A 385 1.50 -4.66 -26.51
N GLU A 386 2.59 -4.93 -27.22
CA GLU A 386 3.15 -6.27 -27.40
C GLU A 386 3.54 -6.89 -26.04
N GLN A 387 4.25 -6.13 -25.21
CA GLN A 387 4.70 -6.60 -23.90
C GLN A 387 3.54 -6.91 -22.93
N ILE A 388 2.42 -6.19 -23.05
CA ILE A 388 1.23 -6.36 -22.19
C ILE A 388 0.19 -7.30 -22.81
N ASN A 389 0.43 -7.79 -24.04
CA ASN A 389 -0.47 -8.67 -24.81
C ASN A 389 -1.85 -8.03 -25.07
N ILE A 390 -1.85 -6.84 -25.69
CA ILE A 390 -3.06 -6.10 -26.09
C ILE A 390 -3.06 -5.82 -27.59
#